data_e5f1aed3c5082056c87ecc1d588a7c5e
#
_entry.id   e5f1aed3c5082056c87ecc1d588a7c5e
#
_cell.length_a   1.000
_cell.length_b   1.000
_cell.length_c   1.000
_cell.angle_alpha   90.00
_cell.angle_beta   90.00
_cell.angle_gamma   90.00
#
_symmetry.space_group_name_H-M   'P 1'
#
loop_
_entity.id
_entity.type
_entity.pdbx_description
1 polymer ?
#
loop_
_entity_poly.entity_id
_entity_poly.type
_entity_poly.pdbx_seq_one_letter_code
_entity_poly.pdbx_strand_id
1 'polypeptide(L)'
;MKKITVLTIITLLIISCQNNETNVKKNVGEILSGDNKGSTYSIGSMEDAQLALDFSTAFVNQDYDFVTEENYLETVFFYPEKGLERLEFDLPSLIELAKSMHEPYDSIRRNVYDVIPVVPSYDENLTVVMFPFTETRYRKDGKIEKYRFYERHYIRGGKIAGVRKWSQEE
;
A
#
# COMPACT_ATOMS: atom_id res chain seq x y z
N MET A 1 -33.71 -9.78 -53.84
CA MET A 1 -33.68 -8.57 -53.00
C MET A 1 -34.07 -8.81 -51.52
N LYS A 2 -34.96 -9.74 -51.17
CA LYS A 2 -35.41 -10.00 -49.76
C LYS A 2 -34.31 -10.59 -48.83
N LYS A 3 -33.31 -11.34 -49.36
CA LYS A 3 -32.25 -11.97 -48.55
C LYS A 3 -31.16 -11.00 -48.07
N ILE A 4 -30.93 -9.93 -48.79
CA ILE A 4 -29.89 -8.91 -48.40
C ILE A 4 -30.38 -8.05 -47.23
N THR A 5 -31.67 -7.73 -47.18
CA THR A 5 -32.25 -6.90 -46.10
C THR A 5 -32.24 -7.61 -44.76
N VAL A 6 -32.39 -8.94 -44.70
CA VAL A 6 -32.35 -9.72 -43.46
C VAL A 6 -30.92 -9.77 -42.92
N LEU A 7 -29.90 -9.89 -43.79
CA LEU A 7 -28.51 -9.93 -43.37
C LEU A 7 -28.04 -8.60 -42.75
N THR A 8 -28.49 -7.46 -43.31
CA THR A 8 -28.14 -6.11 -42.80
C THR A 8 -28.78 -5.85 -41.44
N ILE A 9 -29.98 -6.35 -41.16
CA ILE A 9 -30.65 -6.19 -39.88
C ILE A 9 -29.94 -7.03 -38.78
N ILE A 10 -29.46 -8.22 -39.11
CA ILE A 10 -28.70 -9.04 -38.14
C ILE A 10 -27.38 -8.42 -37.80
N THR A 11 -26.67 -7.76 -38.74
CA THR A 11 -25.39 -7.09 -38.49
C THR A 11 -25.56 -5.86 -37.59
N LEU A 12 -26.66 -5.14 -37.68
CA LEU A 12 -26.97 -3.98 -36.84
C LEU A 12 -27.33 -4.37 -35.39
N LEU A 13 -27.83 -5.56 -35.15
CA LEU A 13 -28.15 -6.06 -33.80
C LEU A 13 -26.89 -6.50 -33.01
N ILE A 14 -25.80 -6.85 -33.70
CA ILE A 14 -24.54 -7.27 -33.02
C ILE A 14 -23.74 -6.09 -32.53
N ILE A 15 -23.92 -4.89 -33.10
CA ILE A 15 -23.18 -3.66 -32.70
C ILE A 15 -23.77 -3.00 -31.45
N SER A 16 -24.99 -3.40 -31.04
CA SER A 16 -25.71 -2.80 -29.88
C SER A 16 -25.24 -3.28 -28.49
N CYS A 17 -24.31 -4.24 -28.41
CA CYS A 17 -23.78 -4.75 -27.11
C CYS A 17 -22.36 -4.31 -26.82
N GLN A 18 -21.94 -3.11 -27.25
CA GLN A 18 -20.84 -2.47 -26.58
C GLN A 18 -21.42 -1.79 -25.33
N ASN A 19 -21.49 -2.54 -24.23
CA ASN A 19 -21.59 -1.97 -22.90
C ASN A 19 -20.38 -1.03 -22.74
N ASN A 20 -20.60 0.27 -22.93
CA ASN A 20 -19.74 1.25 -22.32
C ASN A 20 -19.92 1.07 -20.80
N GLU A 21 -19.16 0.14 -20.21
CA GLU A 21 -18.86 0.21 -18.80
C GLU A 21 -18.13 1.53 -18.62
N THR A 22 -18.90 2.59 -18.34
CA THR A 22 -18.35 3.77 -17.71
C THR A 22 -17.73 3.23 -16.43
N ASN A 23 -16.41 3.19 -16.36
CA ASN A 23 -15.64 2.88 -15.17
C ASN A 23 -15.93 3.96 -14.11
N VAL A 24 -17.13 3.93 -13.55
CA VAL A 24 -17.48 4.73 -12.39
C VAL A 24 -16.64 4.15 -11.26
N LYS A 25 -15.55 4.84 -10.90
CA LYS A 25 -14.74 4.49 -9.73
C LYS A 25 -15.70 4.33 -8.54
N LYS A 26 -15.90 3.09 -8.10
CA LYS A 26 -16.82 2.80 -7.00
C LYS A 26 -16.20 3.32 -5.70
N ASN A 27 -16.88 4.23 -5.02
CA ASN A 27 -16.48 4.68 -3.70
C ASN A 27 -16.58 3.52 -2.69
N VAL A 28 -15.50 3.29 -1.94
CA VAL A 28 -15.38 2.20 -0.95
C VAL A 28 -15.22 2.71 0.47
N GLY A 29 -15.26 4.02 0.68
CA GLY A 29 -15.17 4.65 1.99
C GLY A 29 -15.09 6.17 1.92
N GLU A 30 -15.11 6.81 3.10
CA GLU A 30 -15.08 8.27 3.26
C GLU A 30 -14.13 8.66 4.40
N ILE A 31 -13.46 9.81 4.28
CA ILE A 31 -12.64 10.40 5.33
C ILE A 31 -13.54 11.23 6.24
N LEU A 32 -13.65 10.84 7.50
CA LEU A 32 -14.60 11.43 8.44
C LEU A 32 -14.04 12.60 9.26
N SER A 33 -12.71 12.84 9.21
CA SER A 33 -12.05 13.86 10.03
C SER A 33 -10.77 14.39 9.38
N GLY A 34 -10.25 15.51 9.90
CA GLY A 34 -9.05 16.20 9.42
C GLY A 34 -9.31 17.05 8.17
N ASP A 35 -8.23 17.55 7.57
CA ASP A 35 -8.26 18.52 6.46
C ASP A 35 -8.95 17.98 5.21
N ASN A 36 -8.92 16.66 5.00
CA ASN A 36 -9.53 15.99 3.84
C ASN A 36 -10.90 15.37 4.15
N LYS A 37 -11.59 15.84 5.22
CA LYS A 37 -12.93 15.36 5.57
C LYS A 37 -13.91 15.50 4.40
N GLY A 38 -14.70 14.45 4.16
CA GLY A 38 -15.65 14.36 3.05
C GLY A 38 -15.05 13.79 1.76
N SER A 39 -13.73 13.64 1.67
CA SER A 39 -13.12 12.95 0.55
C SER A 39 -13.40 11.44 0.62
N THR A 40 -13.56 10.82 -0.54
CA THR A 40 -13.88 9.40 -0.65
C THR A 40 -12.66 8.58 -1.05
N TYR A 41 -12.78 7.26 -0.92
CA TYR A 41 -11.79 6.32 -1.42
C TYR A 41 -12.36 5.51 -2.60
N SER A 42 -11.51 5.24 -3.58
CA SER A 42 -11.72 4.20 -4.60
C SER A 42 -10.68 3.10 -4.45
N ILE A 43 -10.89 1.96 -5.12
CA ILE A 43 -9.90 0.86 -5.11
C ILE A 43 -8.65 1.30 -5.87
N GLY A 44 -7.48 1.04 -5.27
CA GLY A 44 -6.15 1.28 -5.84
C GLY A 44 -5.61 0.10 -6.65
N SER A 45 -4.38 0.25 -7.17
CA SER A 45 -3.73 -0.78 -7.96
C SER A 45 -3.15 -1.91 -7.11
N MET A 46 -3.13 -3.12 -7.66
CA MET A 46 -2.46 -4.25 -7.02
C MET A 46 -0.94 -4.20 -7.18
N GLU A 47 -0.42 -3.42 -8.13
CA GLU A 47 1.01 -3.15 -8.28
C GLU A 47 1.53 -2.34 -7.09
N ASP A 48 0.81 -1.29 -6.68
CA ASP A 48 1.15 -0.52 -5.49
C ASP A 48 1.04 -1.38 -4.21
N ALA A 49 0.03 -2.26 -4.15
CA ALA A 49 -0.10 -3.21 -3.05
C ALA A 49 1.09 -4.17 -2.99
N GLN A 50 1.56 -4.67 -4.14
CA GLN A 50 2.73 -5.54 -4.21
C GLN A 50 4.00 -4.81 -3.77
N LEU A 51 4.22 -3.56 -4.22
CA LEU A 51 5.37 -2.76 -3.78
C LEU A 51 5.41 -2.60 -2.24
N ALA A 52 4.26 -2.38 -1.60
CA ALA A 52 4.19 -2.29 -0.14
C ALA A 52 4.51 -3.65 0.54
N LEU A 53 4.08 -4.78 -0.05
CA LEU A 53 4.41 -6.11 0.46
C LEU A 53 5.89 -6.45 0.24
N ASP A 54 6.47 -6.05 -0.87
CA ASP A 54 7.90 -6.23 -1.17
C ASP A 54 8.76 -5.44 -0.18
N PHE A 55 8.38 -4.20 0.14
CA PHE A 55 8.99 -3.42 1.23
C PHE A 55 8.91 -4.17 2.56
N SER A 56 7.73 -4.69 2.92
CA SER A 56 7.55 -5.44 4.17
C SER A 56 8.45 -6.68 4.21
N THR A 57 8.61 -7.37 3.08
CA THR A 57 9.46 -8.55 2.92
C THR A 57 10.94 -8.18 3.00
N ALA A 58 11.37 -7.13 2.31
CA ALA A 58 12.73 -6.61 2.34
C ALA A 58 13.13 -6.22 3.77
N PHE A 59 12.25 -5.52 4.51
CA PHE A 59 12.48 -5.17 5.90
C PHE A 59 12.74 -6.42 6.77
N VAL A 60 11.86 -7.44 6.70
CA VAL A 60 12.00 -8.67 7.49
C VAL A 60 13.29 -9.43 7.17
N ASN A 61 13.69 -9.41 5.90
CA ASN A 61 14.89 -10.09 5.41
C ASN A 61 16.18 -9.27 5.61
N GLN A 62 16.09 -8.05 6.15
CA GLN A 62 17.21 -7.12 6.27
C GLN A 62 17.86 -6.78 4.91
N ASP A 63 17.04 -6.77 3.87
CA ASP A 63 17.43 -6.42 2.51
C ASP A 63 17.42 -4.89 2.35
N TYR A 64 18.54 -4.27 2.68
CA TYR A 64 18.70 -2.82 2.59
C TYR A 64 18.93 -2.34 1.16
N ASP A 65 19.27 -3.23 0.23
CA ASP A 65 19.45 -2.92 -1.18
C ASP A 65 18.11 -2.63 -1.87
N PHE A 66 16.99 -2.99 -1.25
CA PHE A 66 15.65 -2.61 -1.68
C PHE A 66 15.40 -1.09 -1.58
N VAL A 67 16.14 -0.36 -0.72
CA VAL A 67 15.99 1.09 -0.52
C VAL A 67 16.74 1.85 -1.60
N THR A 68 16.07 2.09 -2.72
CA THR A 68 16.61 2.76 -3.92
C THR A 68 15.71 3.88 -4.39
N GLU A 69 16.22 4.78 -5.22
CA GLU A 69 15.43 5.82 -5.90
C GLU A 69 14.35 5.25 -6.85
N GLU A 70 14.46 3.99 -7.24
CA GLU A 70 13.44 3.30 -8.03
C GLU A 70 12.20 2.98 -7.18
N ASN A 71 12.40 2.50 -5.95
CA ASN A 71 11.35 2.04 -5.05
C ASN A 71 10.81 3.15 -4.13
N TYR A 72 11.58 4.23 -3.90
CA TYR A 72 11.26 5.27 -2.92
C TYR A 72 11.34 6.67 -3.52
N LEU A 73 10.61 7.60 -2.91
CA LEU A 73 10.86 9.02 -3.10
C LEU A 73 12.17 9.42 -2.40
N GLU A 74 12.79 10.52 -2.84
CA GLU A 74 14.02 11.08 -2.26
C GLU A 74 13.89 11.33 -0.75
N THR A 75 12.71 11.78 -0.32
CA THR A 75 12.36 11.96 1.09
C THR A 75 11.16 11.09 1.44
N VAL A 76 11.31 10.29 2.47
CA VAL A 76 10.30 9.34 2.96
C VAL A 76 9.87 9.73 4.37
N PHE A 77 8.58 9.79 4.62
CA PHE A 77 8.09 10.04 5.98
C PHE A 77 7.77 8.75 6.73
N PHE A 78 7.95 8.82 8.04
CA PHE A 78 7.63 7.73 8.94
C PHE A 78 6.88 8.23 10.17
N TYR A 79 5.76 7.60 10.49
CA TYR A 79 5.10 7.75 11.77
C TYR A 79 5.34 6.48 12.57
N PRO A 80 6.18 6.53 13.62
CA PRO A 80 6.50 5.36 14.43
C PRO A 80 5.28 4.87 15.22
N GLU A 81 5.36 3.66 15.73
CA GLU A 81 4.31 3.03 16.54
C GLU A 81 4.06 3.74 17.88
N LYS A 82 5.06 4.48 18.38
CA LYS A 82 4.98 5.28 19.59
C LYS A 82 5.19 6.75 19.22
N GLY A 83 4.26 7.59 19.68
CA GLY A 83 4.28 9.02 19.36
C GLY A 83 3.42 9.36 18.15
N LEU A 84 3.21 10.67 17.95
CA LEU A 84 2.38 11.20 16.87
C LEU A 84 3.20 12.05 15.89
N GLU A 85 4.51 12.19 16.15
CA GLU A 85 5.38 13.04 15.36
C GLU A 85 5.75 12.37 14.04
N ARG A 86 5.66 13.14 12.97
CA ARG A 86 6.12 12.75 11.65
C ARG A 86 7.63 12.96 11.58
N LEU A 87 8.33 11.88 11.27
CA LEU A 87 9.77 11.92 10.98
C LEU A 87 9.96 11.88 9.45
N GLU A 88 11.05 12.48 8.97
CA GLU A 88 11.42 12.47 7.55
C GLU A 88 12.87 12.01 7.40
N PHE A 89 13.11 11.19 6.38
CA PHE A 89 14.40 10.57 6.11
C PHE A 89 14.73 10.68 4.62
N ASP A 90 15.97 10.99 4.30
CA ASP A 90 16.56 10.64 3.01
C ASP A 90 16.86 9.13 2.97
N LEU A 91 17.18 8.58 1.80
CA LEU A 91 17.38 7.14 1.64
C LEU A 91 18.55 6.59 2.47
N PRO A 92 19.72 7.26 2.57
CA PRO A 92 20.78 6.82 3.46
C PRO A 92 20.36 6.76 4.94
N SER A 93 19.69 7.79 5.44
CA SER A 93 19.20 7.84 6.82
C SER A 93 18.11 6.81 7.10
N LEU A 94 17.26 6.49 6.10
CA LEU A 94 16.26 5.43 6.18
C LEU A 94 16.93 4.05 6.33
N ILE A 95 18.01 3.79 5.60
CA ILE A 95 18.80 2.55 5.72
C ILE A 95 19.38 2.44 7.13
N GLU A 96 19.98 3.50 7.66
CA GLU A 96 20.56 3.49 9.03
C GLU A 96 19.48 3.30 10.09
N LEU A 97 18.29 3.89 9.92
CA LEU A 97 17.13 3.63 10.78
C LEU A 97 16.75 2.15 10.75
N ALA A 98 16.61 1.55 9.56
CA ALA A 98 16.26 0.14 9.41
C ALA A 98 17.30 -0.78 10.08
N LYS A 99 18.60 -0.51 9.90
CA LYS A 99 19.68 -1.24 10.58
C LYS A 99 19.58 -1.14 12.10
N SER A 100 19.35 0.05 12.62
CA SER A 100 19.20 0.27 14.07
C SER A 100 17.99 -0.47 14.64
N MET A 101 16.89 -0.56 13.90
CA MET A 101 15.70 -1.32 14.28
C MET A 101 15.96 -2.84 14.30
N HIS A 102 16.87 -3.34 13.47
CA HIS A 102 17.23 -4.77 13.43
C HIS A 102 18.31 -5.16 14.44
N GLU A 103 19.10 -4.20 14.92
CA GLU A 103 20.26 -4.48 15.78
C GLU A 103 19.95 -5.39 17.00
N PRO A 104 18.81 -5.27 17.70
CA PRO A 104 18.50 -6.11 18.86
C PRO A 104 18.08 -7.53 18.53
N TYR A 105 17.82 -7.84 17.23
CA TYR A 105 17.15 -9.06 16.81
C TYR A 105 18.06 -9.98 15.99
N ASP A 106 17.91 -11.30 16.20
CA ASP A 106 18.48 -12.33 15.34
C ASP A 106 17.63 -12.50 14.07
N SER A 107 16.32 -12.43 14.24
CA SER A 107 15.39 -12.51 13.12
C SER A 107 14.02 -11.89 13.46
N ILE A 108 13.31 -11.51 12.42
CA ILE A 108 11.92 -11.03 12.48
C ILE A 108 11.10 -11.90 11.52
N ARG A 109 9.89 -12.25 11.90
CA ARG A 109 8.93 -12.96 11.05
C ARG A 109 7.61 -12.23 11.03
N ARG A 110 7.03 -12.06 9.85
CA ARG A 110 5.71 -11.47 9.64
C ARG A 110 4.75 -12.48 9.03
N ASN A 111 3.49 -12.39 9.45
CA ASN A 111 2.37 -13.06 8.83
C ASN A 111 1.33 -12.00 8.49
N VAL A 112 1.27 -11.63 7.20
CA VAL A 112 0.31 -10.65 6.67
C VAL A 112 -1.01 -11.35 6.42
N TYR A 113 -2.14 -10.73 6.83
CA TYR A 113 -3.47 -11.34 6.73
C TYR A 113 -4.19 -10.98 5.44
N ASP A 114 -4.15 -9.69 5.09
CA ASP A 114 -4.76 -9.15 3.88
C ASP A 114 -4.03 -7.87 3.45
N VAL A 115 -4.34 -7.39 2.26
CA VAL A 115 -3.81 -6.12 1.74
C VAL A 115 -4.90 -5.38 0.98
N ILE A 116 -5.07 -4.09 1.27
CA ILE A 116 -6.13 -3.27 0.71
C ILE A 116 -5.53 -1.97 0.17
N PRO A 117 -5.37 -1.83 -1.16
CA PRO A 117 -4.99 -0.57 -1.78
C PRO A 117 -6.22 0.31 -2.01
N VAL A 118 -6.13 1.59 -1.62
CA VAL A 118 -7.16 2.59 -1.88
C VAL A 118 -6.55 3.90 -2.37
N VAL A 119 -7.28 4.61 -3.24
CA VAL A 119 -6.89 5.92 -3.76
C VAL A 119 -7.86 6.97 -3.19
N PRO A 120 -7.38 7.97 -2.45
CA PRO A 120 -8.22 9.03 -1.94
C PRO A 120 -8.58 10.04 -3.05
N SER A 121 -9.82 10.53 -3.05
CA SER A 121 -10.30 11.46 -4.08
C SER A 121 -9.63 12.85 -4.05
N TYR A 122 -8.96 13.21 -2.97
CA TYR A 122 -8.21 14.47 -2.87
C TYR A 122 -6.83 14.42 -3.56
N ASP A 123 -6.32 13.22 -3.86
CA ASP A 123 -5.04 13.02 -4.54
C ASP A 123 -5.03 11.70 -5.31
N GLU A 124 -5.32 11.76 -6.59
CA GLU A 124 -5.40 10.58 -7.46
C GLU A 124 -4.02 9.94 -7.76
N ASN A 125 -2.92 10.62 -7.45
CA ASN A 125 -1.56 10.09 -7.59
C ASN A 125 -1.07 9.37 -6.33
N LEU A 126 -1.90 9.31 -5.29
CA LEU A 126 -1.60 8.65 -4.03
C LEU A 126 -2.40 7.37 -3.89
N THR A 127 -1.70 6.24 -3.72
CA THR A 127 -2.30 5.01 -3.22
C THR A 127 -1.95 4.82 -1.76
N VAL A 128 -2.93 4.56 -0.92
CA VAL A 128 -2.73 4.15 0.47
C VAL A 128 -2.95 2.65 0.56
N VAL A 129 -1.89 1.90 0.81
CA VAL A 129 -1.94 0.45 0.97
C VAL A 129 -2.00 0.13 2.46
N MET A 130 -3.05 -0.55 2.87
CA MET A 130 -3.31 -0.91 4.26
C MET A 130 -3.19 -2.41 4.43
N PHE A 131 -2.46 -2.86 5.44
CA PHE A 131 -2.43 -4.28 5.80
C PHE A 131 -2.14 -4.51 7.28
N PRO A 132 -2.91 -5.41 7.92
CA PRO A 132 -2.63 -5.93 9.24
C PRO A 132 -1.71 -7.14 9.16
N PHE A 133 -0.84 -7.30 10.16
CA PHE A 133 0.00 -8.48 10.30
C PHE A 133 0.36 -8.75 11.76
N THR A 134 0.75 -9.99 12.05
CA THR A 134 1.49 -10.32 13.28
C THR A 134 2.98 -10.34 12.97
N GLU A 135 3.77 -9.88 13.94
CA GLU A 135 5.22 -9.90 13.88
C GLU A 135 5.77 -10.58 15.12
N THR A 136 6.66 -11.56 14.89
CA THR A 136 7.44 -12.21 15.94
C THR A 136 8.90 -11.81 15.77
N ARG A 137 9.47 -11.22 16.82
CA ARG A 137 10.87 -10.78 16.88
C ARG A 137 11.65 -11.69 17.81
N TYR A 138 12.71 -12.28 17.30
CA TYR A 138 13.62 -13.12 18.06
C TYR A 138 14.83 -12.28 18.43
N ARG A 139 14.93 -11.94 19.71
CA ARG A 139 16.01 -11.07 20.21
C ARG A 139 17.30 -11.86 20.44
N LYS A 140 18.43 -11.17 20.31
CA LYS A 140 19.79 -11.71 20.61
C LYS A 140 19.96 -12.11 22.07
N ASP A 141 19.17 -11.55 22.99
CA ASP A 141 19.15 -11.95 24.41
C ASP A 141 18.26 -13.18 24.72
N GLY A 142 17.73 -13.83 23.68
CA GLY A 142 16.88 -15.01 23.75
C GLY A 142 15.40 -14.73 24.01
N LYS A 143 14.98 -13.50 24.20
CA LYS A 143 13.58 -13.14 24.35
C LYS A 143 12.85 -13.21 23.01
N ILE A 144 11.55 -13.54 23.08
CA ILE A 144 10.64 -13.51 21.93
C ILE A 144 9.58 -12.46 22.23
N GLU A 145 9.44 -11.52 21.29
CA GLU A 145 8.42 -10.47 21.33
C GLU A 145 7.39 -10.73 20.25
N LYS A 146 6.11 -10.51 20.56
CA LYS A 146 5.01 -10.64 19.59
C LYS A 146 4.16 -9.39 19.58
N TYR A 147 3.85 -8.95 18.37
CA TYR A 147 3.06 -7.75 18.12
C TYR A 147 2.00 -8.02 17.08
N ARG A 148 0.91 -7.27 17.17
CA ARG A 148 -0.02 -7.05 16.05
C ARG A 148 0.19 -5.66 15.53
N PHE A 149 0.32 -5.55 14.22
CA PHE A 149 0.49 -4.28 13.54
C PHE A 149 -0.64 -4.02 12.56
N TYR A 150 -0.92 -2.75 12.38
CA TYR A 150 -1.65 -2.21 11.26
C TYR A 150 -0.78 -1.12 10.64
N GLU A 151 -0.42 -1.27 9.37
CA GLU A 151 0.37 -0.30 8.64
C GLU A 151 -0.43 0.34 7.51
N ARG A 152 -0.11 1.59 7.23
CA ARG A 152 -0.48 2.30 6.01
C ARG A 152 0.79 2.69 5.28
N HIS A 153 0.93 2.20 4.07
CA HIS A 153 1.99 2.57 3.15
C HIS A 153 1.43 3.56 2.16
N TYR A 154 2.12 4.65 1.97
CA TYR A 154 1.75 5.71 1.07
C TYR A 154 2.61 5.61 -0.17
N ILE A 155 2.00 5.25 -1.30
CA ILE A 155 2.67 5.07 -2.60
C ILE A 155 2.28 6.24 -3.48
N ARG A 156 3.25 6.94 -4.05
CA ARG A 156 3.03 8.07 -4.93
C ARG A 156 3.81 7.88 -6.22
N GLY A 157 3.11 7.81 -7.36
CA GLY A 157 3.73 7.59 -8.66
C GLY A 157 4.54 6.30 -8.72
N GLY A 158 4.04 5.21 -8.07
CA GLY A 158 4.72 3.92 -8.04
C GLY A 158 5.95 3.86 -7.12
N LYS A 159 6.11 4.84 -6.20
CA LYS A 159 7.23 4.87 -5.24
C LYS A 159 6.72 5.04 -3.81
N ILE A 160 7.42 4.45 -2.86
CA ILE A 160 7.11 4.58 -1.43
C ILE A 160 7.42 6.01 -0.98
N ALA A 161 6.38 6.72 -0.54
CA ALA A 161 6.46 8.08 -0.01
C ALA A 161 6.53 8.09 1.53
N GLY A 162 6.03 7.04 2.18
CA GLY A 162 6.07 6.94 3.63
C GLY A 162 5.26 5.79 4.20
N VAL A 163 5.39 5.63 5.52
CA VAL A 163 4.71 4.59 6.29
C VAL A 163 4.16 5.16 7.58
N ARG A 164 2.97 4.74 7.94
CA ARG A 164 2.39 4.96 9.26
C ARG A 164 2.07 3.62 9.92
N LYS A 165 2.46 3.47 11.18
CA LYS A 165 2.40 2.23 11.91
C LYS A 165 1.64 2.37 13.22
N TRP A 166 0.82 1.39 13.53
CA TRP A 166 0.19 1.21 14.85
C TRP A 166 0.50 -0.20 15.35
N SER A 167 0.73 -0.33 16.65
CA SER A 167 1.03 -1.62 17.26
C SER A 167 0.16 -1.89 18.47
N GLN A 168 -0.06 -3.18 18.70
CA GLN A 168 -0.58 -3.73 19.94
C GLN A 168 0.39 -4.83 20.36
N GLU A 169 0.95 -4.72 21.57
CA GLU A 169 1.77 -5.74 22.19
C GLU A 169 0.88 -6.88 22.71
N GLU A 170 1.31 -8.14 22.52
CA GLU A 170 0.63 -9.33 23.05
C GLU A 170 1.19 -9.76 24.41
#